data_d2c02b44e054bc68f5887fb9294e1101
#
_entry.id   d2c02b44e054bc68f5887fb9294e1101
#
_cell.length_a   1.000
_cell.length_b   1.000
_cell.length_c   1.000
_cell.angle_alpha   90.00
_cell.angle_beta   90.00
_cell.angle_gamma   90.00
#
_symmetry.space_group_name_H-M   'P 1'
#
loop_
_entity.id
_entity.type
_entity.pdbx_description
1 polymer ?
#
loop_
_entity_poly.entity_id
_entity_poly.type
_entity_poly.pdbx_seq_one_letter_code
_entity_poly.pdbx_strand_id
1 'polypeptide(L)'
;MSARYSVKSILHSIAAPCLAVVCLVGACSAGIISAQVDVYDLHMRCLMGARASNASDIQVTGQKTFPNPAVVAWIDVDGTQISYPVAQLTSTMADDYYLHHAIDGTPHSLGCPYIDRRSSKDGQHVVVYAHHLASSPVLFGELANRYQQDAFDKLGNATWRSVEDGKVDRTTIFQPLCALRVPASYEAIQRFSFTSIEDMKAWLTELAREASACTENWQTAISGARRVLGLITCTEGNGHSMRRTIVIFVSGDQSEAG
;
A
#
# COMPACT_ATOMS: atom_id res chain seq x y z
N MET A 1 -0.86 -39.71 58.60
CA MET A 1 -0.08 -38.57 58.08
C MET A 1 -0.68 -38.18 56.77
N SER A 2 -1.49 -37.10 56.75
CA SER A 2 -2.18 -36.61 55.50
C SER A 2 -1.37 -35.44 54.96
N ALA A 3 -0.78 -35.61 53.78
CA ALA A 3 -0.05 -34.57 53.10
C ALA A 3 -1.06 -33.59 52.45
N ARG A 4 -1.24 -32.41 53.06
CA ARG A 4 -1.98 -31.29 52.44
C ARG A 4 -1.10 -30.65 51.40
N TYR A 5 -1.21 -31.06 50.14
CA TYR A 5 -0.64 -30.29 49.03
C TYR A 5 -1.43 -28.97 48.85
N SER A 6 -0.72 -27.87 48.99
CA SER A 6 -1.32 -26.54 48.87
C SER A 6 -1.75 -26.30 47.41
N VAL A 7 -3.02 -25.94 47.22
CA VAL A 7 -3.61 -25.59 45.90
C VAL A 7 -2.80 -24.52 45.18
N LYS A 8 -2.12 -23.62 45.91
CA LYS A 8 -1.22 -22.61 45.35
C LYS A 8 0.00 -23.19 44.62
N SER A 9 0.56 -24.31 45.09
CA SER A 9 1.72 -24.95 44.47
C SER A 9 1.35 -25.64 43.14
N ILE A 10 0.15 -26.17 43.07
CA ILE A 10 -0.36 -26.82 41.85
C ILE A 10 -0.68 -25.77 40.75
N LEU A 11 -1.25 -24.61 41.13
CA LEU A 11 -1.50 -23.53 40.16
C LEU A 11 -0.21 -22.96 39.56
N HIS A 12 0.86 -22.80 40.34
CA HIS A 12 2.16 -22.34 39.82
C HIS A 12 2.83 -23.39 38.94
N SER A 13 2.62 -24.69 39.22
CA SER A 13 3.23 -25.77 38.44
C SER A 13 2.59 -25.95 37.04
N ILE A 14 1.34 -25.52 36.85
CA ILE A 14 0.63 -25.62 35.58
C ILE A 14 0.72 -24.30 34.78
N ALA A 15 0.74 -23.15 35.47
CA ALA A 15 0.78 -21.83 34.80
C ALA A 15 2.11 -21.57 34.06
N ALA A 16 3.24 -22.02 34.62
CA ALA A 16 4.55 -21.82 34.01
C ALA A 16 4.73 -22.56 32.65
N PRO A 17 4.38 -23.86 32.51
CA PRO A 17 4.47 -24.52 31.20
C PRO A 17 3.47 -24.01 30.20
N CYS A 18 2.24 -23.62 30.63
CA CYS A 18 1.28 -23.00 29.72
C CYS A 18 1.78 -21.65 29.18
N LEU A 19 2.38 -20.82 30.03
CA LEU A 19 2.97 -19.56 29.60
C LEU A 19 4.14 -19.77 28.61
N ALA A 20 4.98 -20.78 28.90
CA ALA A 20 6.09 -21.13 28.00
C ALA A 20 5.62 -21.64 26.63
N VAL A 21 4.53 -22.42 26.56
CA VAL A 21 3.94 -22.89 25.30
C VAL A 21 3.34 -21.71 24.52
N VAL A 22 2.63 -20.79 25.18
CA VAL A 22 2.08 -19.58 24.52
C VAL A 22 3.21 -18.70 24.00
N CYS A 23 4.30 -18.53 24.74
CA CYS A 23 5.48 -17.77 24.27
C CYS A 23 6.19 -18.47 23.12
N LEU A 24 6.30 -19.80 23.11
CA LEU A 24 6.90 -20.55 22.01
C LEU A 24 6.05 -20.50 20.74
N VAL A 25 4.74 -20.64 20.85
CA VAL A 25 3.83 -20.50 19.71
C VAL A 25 3.86 -19.06 19.16
N GLY A 26 3.88 -18.06 20.03
CA GLY A 26 4.02 -16.65 19.64
C GLY A 26 5.37 -16.37 18.95
N ALA A 27 6.47 -16.92 19.46
CA ALA A 27 7.79 -16.77 18.85
C ALA A 27 7.89 -17.48 17.48
N CYS A 28 7.31 -18.68 17.35
CA CYS A 28 7.27 -19.40 16.08
C CYS A 28 6.44 -18.66 15.03
N SER A 29 5.27 -18.12 15.40
CA SER A 29 4.44 -17.34 14.46
C SER A 29 5.11 -16.03 14.04
N ALA A 30 5.75 -15.32 14.96
CA ALA A 30 6.54 -14.13 14.67
C ALA A 30 7.74 -14.46 13.76
N GLY A 31 8.42 -15.57 13.98
CA GLY A 31 9.52 -16.05 13.13
C GLY A 31 9.07 -16.40 11.71
N ILE A 32 7.91 -17.03 11.55
CA ILE A 32 7.34 -17.34 10.23
C ILE A 32 6.97 -16.05 9.48
N ILE A 33 6.34 -15.08 10.13
CA ILE A 33 5.99 -13.79 9.52
C ILE A 33 7.25 -13.03 9.14
N SER A 34 8.27 -12.99 9.99
CA SER A 34 9.55 -12.35 9.68
C SER A 34 10.24 -13.00 8.48
N ALA A 35 10.28 -14.34 8.42
CA ALA A 35 10.86 -15.06 7.28
C ALA A 35 10.11 -14.82 5.97
N GLN A 36 8.78 -14.69 6.01
CA GLN A 36 7.98 -14.35 4.82
C GLN A 36 8.24 -12.91 4.34
N VAL A 37 8.40 -11.98 5.27
CA VAL A 37 8.77 -10.58 4.97
C VAL A 37 10.16 -10.52 4.34
N ASP A 38 11.14 -11.25 4.89
CA ASP A 38 12.51 -11.31 4.36
C ASP A 38 12.55 -11.91 2.94
N VAL A 39 11.77 -12.98 2.70
CA VAL A 39 11.67 -13.60 1.36
C VAL A 39 10.99 -12.66 0.37
N TYR A 40 9.95 -11.94 0.80
CA TYR A 40 9.27 -10.94 -0.05
C TYR A 40 10.21 -9.79 -0.41
N ASP A 41 10.91 -9.23 0.59
CA ASP A 41 11.89 -8.17 0.38
C ASP A 41 13.04 -8.64 -0.52
N LEU A 42 13.50 -9.88 -0.36
CA LEU A 42 14.49 -10.50 -1.23
C LEU A 42 13.95 -10.69 -2.66
N HIS A 43 12.71 -11.17 -2.82
CA HIS A 43 12.07 -11.29 -4.14
C HIS A 43 11.89 -9.94 -4.81
N MET A 44 11.45 -8.93 -4.08
CA MET A 44 11.34 -7.56 -4.56
C MET A 44 12.69 -6.95 -4.89
N ARG A 45 13.73 -7.23 -4.08
CA ARG A 45 15.13 -6.85 -4.36
C ARG A 45 15.68 -7.59 -5.56
N CYS A 46 15.33 -8.86 -5.81
CA CYS A 46 15.68 -9.58 -7.03
C CYS A 46 14.97 -8.97 -8.26
N LEU A 47 13.71 -8.59 -8.16
CA LEU A 47 13.02 -7.82 -9.20
C LEU A 47 13.68 -6.43 -9.42
N MET A 48 14.19 -5.83 -8.35
CA MET A 48 14.97 -4.59 -8.39
C MET A 48 16.45 -4.82 -8.77
N GLY A 49 17.03 -5.95 -8.40
CA GLY A 49 18.42 -6.31 -8.67
C GLY A 49 18.66 -6.80 -10.10
N ALA A 50 17.66 -7.41 -10.74
CA ALA A 50 17.60 -7.52 -12.19
C ALA A 50 17.61 -6.14 -12.87
N ARG A 51 17.16 -5.13 -12.13
CA ARG A 51 17.28 -3.68 -12.41
C ARG A 51 18.72 -3.17 -12.22
N ALA A 52 19.51 -3.72 -11.28
CA ALA A 52 20.89 -3.29 -10.99
C ALA A 52 21.94 -4.02 -11.84
N SER A 53 21.71 -5.25 -12.28
CA SER A 53 22.60 -5.94 -13.21
C SER A 53 22.62 -5.34 -14.61
N ASN A 54 21.58 -4.56 -14.95
CA ASN A 54 21.54 -3.72 -16.16
C ASN A 54 21.94 -2.25 -15.88
N ALA A 55 22.55 -1.97 -14.73
CA ALA A 55 22.98 -0.60 -14.37
C ALA A 55 24.05 -0.06 -15.34
N SER A 56 24.83 -0.95 -15.99
CA SER A 56 25.73 -0.57 -17.07
C SER A 56 24.99 -0.17 -18.36
N ASP A 57 23.82 -0.76 -18.64
CA ASP A 57 22.98 -0.41 -19.78
C ASP A 57 22.14 0.87 -19.49
N ILE A 58 21.81 1.10 -18.21
CA ILE A 58 21.08 2.31 -17.75
C ILE A 58 21.91 3.59 -17.96
N GLN A 59 23.24 3.50 -17.89
CA GLN A 59 24.12 4.64 -18.16
C GLN A 59 24.16 5.04 -19.64
N VAL A 60 23.77 4.14 -20.57
CA VAL A 60 23.80 4.40 -22.01
C VAL A 60 22.46 4.97 -22.52
N THR A 61 21.31 4.62 -21.89
CA THR A 61 19.98 5.00 -22.40
C THR A 61 19.11 5.75 -21.42
N GLY A 62 19.45 5.83 -20.14
CA GLY A 62 18.66 6.54 -19.10
C GLY A 62 17.27 5.94 -18.81
N GLN A 63 16.88 4.85 -19.45
CA GLN A 63 15.54 4.28 -19.40
C GLN A 63 15.48 3.03 -18.51
N LYS A 64 14.64 3.09 -17.44
CA LYS A 64 14.35 1.93 -16.57
C LYS A 64 13.49 0.91 -17.34
N THR A 65 13.95 -0.34 -17.41
CA THR A 65 13.17 -1.44 -18.00
C THR A 65 12.61 -2.37 -16.92
N PHE A 66 11.38 -2.86 -17.13
CA PHE A 66 10.68 -3.80 -16.26
C PHE A 66 10.40 -5.08 -17.07
N PRO A 67 11.18 -6.15 -16.87
CA PRO A 67 11.05 -7.36 -17.70
C PRO A 67 9.76 -8.14 -17.45
N ASN A 68 9.08 -7.92 -16.31
CA ASN A 68 7.82 -8.58 -16.02
C ASN A 68 6.64 -7.79 -16.64
N PRO A 69 5.88 -8.39 -17.60
CA PRO A 69 4.78 -7.71 -18.29
C PRO A 69 3.58 -7.40 -17.38
N ALA A 70 3.49 -8.00 -16.19
CA ALA A 70 2.45 -7.69 -15.21
C ALA A 70 2.69 -6.32 -14.53
N VAL A 71 3.90 -5.76 -14.62
CA VAL A 71 4.21 -4.44 -14.08
C VAL A 71 3.63 -3.37 -15.02
N VAL A 72 2.55 -2.74 -14.60
CA VAL A 72 1.92 -1.64 -15.37
C VAL A 72 2.29 -0.26 -14.86
N ALA A 73 2.80 -0.19 -13.63
CA ALA A 73 3.32 1.04 -13.05
C ALA A 73 4.35 0.74 -11.94
N TRP A 74 5.04 1.79 -11.51
CA TRP A 74 5.87 1.80 -10.32
C TRP A 74 5.49 2.99 -9.45
N ILE A 75 5.36 2.76 -8.13
CA ILE A 75 5.06 3.81 -7.15
C ILE A 75 6.20 3.96 -6.15
N ASP A 76 6.58 5.21 -5.91
CA ASP A 76 7.42 5.63 -4.78
C ASP A 76 6.64 6.67 -3.97
N VAL A 77 6.72 6.63 -2.64
CA VAL A 77 6.10 7.64 -1.76
C VAL A 77 7.16 8.21 -0.82
N ASP A 78 7.48 9.47 -0.99
CA ASP A 78 8.47 10.18 -0.16
C ASP A 78 8.01 10.22 1.31
N GLY A 79 8.97 10.12 2.23
CA GLY A 79 8.69 10.05 3.66
C GLY A 79 8.21 8.66 4.12
N THR A 80 8.36 7.64 3.26
CA THR A 80 8.11 6.23 3.52
C THR A 80 9.13 5.33 2.82
N GLN A 81 9.10 4.03 3.09
CA GLN A 81 9.86 3.01 2.36
C GLN A 81 9.07 2.43 1.16
N ILE A 82 7.93 3.02 0.81
CA ILE A 82 7.10 2.53 -0.29
C ILE A 82 7.82 2.80 -1.61
N SER A 83 8.26 1.73 -2.26
CA SER A 83 8.86 1.71 -3.59
C SER A 83 8.57 0.35 -4.24
N TYR A 84 7.42 0.24 -4.93
CA TYR A 84 6.91 -1.05 -5.40
C TYR A 84 6.43 -1.01 -6.84
N PRO A 85 6.59 -2.15 -7.59
CA PRO A 85 5.84 -2.36 -8.82
C PRO A 85 4.35 -2.52 -8.51
N VAL A 86 3.53 -2.12 -9.46
CA VAL A 86 2.07 -2.18 -9.36
C VAL A 86 1.52 -2.99 -10.51
N ALA A 87 0.63 -3.95 -10.19
CA ALA A 87 -0.07 -4.78 -11.15
C ALA A 87 -1.44 -4.20 -11.53
N GLN A 88 -2.02 -4.68 -12.64
CA GLN A 88 -3.39 -4.39 -13.06
C GLN A 88 -4.21 -5.67 -13.04
N LEU A 89 -5.39 -5.65 -12.37
CA LEU A 89 -6.36 -6.74 -12.51
C LEU A 89 -6.90 -6.80 -13.94
N THR A 90 -6.92 -8.00 -14.49
CA THR A 90 -7.61 -8.28 -15.76
C THR A 90 -9.08 -8.65 -15.51
N SER A 91 -9.90 -8.65 -16.55
CA SER A 91 -11.33 -9.02 -16.46
C SER A 91 -11.59 -10.45 -16.01
N THR A 92 -10.60 -11.34 -16.13
CA THR A 92 -10.70 -12.79 -15.79
C THR A 92 -10.21 -13.11 -14.38
N MET A 93 -9.51 -12.18 -13.71
CA MET A 93 -9.01 -12.38 -12.36
C MET A 93 -10.09 -12.09 -11.31
N ALA A 94 -10.00 -12.70 -10.12
CA ALA A 94 -10.80 -12.31 -8.96
C ALA A 94 -10.41 -10.89 -8.49
N ASP A 95 -11.31 -10.17 -7.80
CA ASP A 95 -11.04 -8.79 -7.33
C ASP A 95 -9.92 -8.72 -6.28
N ASP A 96 -9.67 -9.82 -5.58
CA ASP A 96 -8.64 -9.98 -4.55
C ASP A 96 -7.41 -10.77 -5.02
N TYR A 97 -7.29 -11.06 -6.33
CA TYR A 97 -6.23 -11.91 -6.87
C TYR A 97 -4.85 -11.52 -6.36
N TYR A 98 -4.47 -10.26 -6.50
CA TYR A 98 -3.16 -9.75 -6.07
C TYR A 98 -3.03 -9.51 -4.57
N LEU A 99 -4.07 -9.74 -3.77
CA LEU A 99 -3.92 -9.87 -2.32
C LEU A 99 -3.28 -11.21 -1.91
N HIS A 100 -3.31 -12.21 -2.81
CA HIS A 100 -2.85 -13.58 -2.55
C HIS A 100 -1.82 -14.08 -3.57
N HIS A 101 -1.39 -13.22 -4.48
CA HIS A 101 -0.39 -13.53 -5.51
C HIS A 101 0.64 -12.42 -5.63
N ALA A 102 1.91 -12.81 -5.78
CA ALA A 102 2.97 -11.88 -6.15
C ALA A 102 2.77 -11.36 -7.58
N ILE A 103 3.53 -10.35 -7.97
CA ILE A 103 3.38 -9.69 -9.28
C ILE A 103 3.67 -10.62 -10.49
N ASP A 104 4.40 -11.71 -10.28
CA ASP A 104 4.66 -12.76 -11.28
C ASP A 104 3.54 -13.80 -11.36
N GLY A 105 2.47 -13.65 -10.58
CA GLY A 105 1.33 -14.55 -10.51
C GLY A 105 1.54 -15.78 -9.61
N THR A 106 2.68 -15.91 -8.94
CA THR A 106 2.88 -16.99 -7.97
C THR A 106 2.08 -16.77 -6.70
N PRO A 107 1.47 -17.80 -6.09
CA PRO A 107 0.76 -17.68 -4.82
C PRO A 107 1.68 -17.11 -3.73
N HIS A 108 1.27 -16.03 -3.08
CA HIS A 108 2.03 -15.37 -2.03
C HIS A 108 1.12 -14.66 -1.04
N SER A 109 1.29 -14.92 0.27
CA SER A 109 0.41 -14.39 1.33
C SER A 109 0.46 -12.85 1.49
N LEU A 110 1.53 -12.21 1.03
CA LEU A 110 1.67 -10.77 1.07
C LEU A 110 1.10 -10.08 -0.17
N GLY A 111 0.86 -10.82 -1.25
CA GLY A 111 0.40 -10.26 -2.50
C GLY A 111 1.34 -9.19 -3.08
N CYS A 112 0.81 -8.28 -3.86
CA CYS A 112 1.51 -7.09 -4.34
C CYS A 112 0.55 -5.91 -4.51
N PRO A 113 1.04 -4.66 -4.60
CA PRO A 113 0.19 -3.52 -4.94
C PRO A 113 -0.47 -3.70 -6.30
N TYR A 114 -1.76 -3.37 -6.39
CA TYR A 114 -2.50 -3.52 -7.64
C TYR A 114 -3.56 -2.44 -7.82
N ILE A 115 -3.86 -2.14 -9.08
CA ILE A 115 -4.88 -1.15 -9.48
C ILE A 115 -6.25 -1.83 -9.48
N ASP A 116 -7.26 -1.14 -8.94
CA ASP A 116 -8.68 -1.54 -9.05
C ASP A 116 -9.05 -1.75 -10.53
N ARG A 117 -9.76 -2.84 -10.86
CA ARG A 117 -10.12 -3.16 -12.25
C ARG A 117 -10.95 -2.09 -12.95
N ARG A 118 -11.66 -1.24 -12.20
CA ARG A 118 -12.46 -0.11 -12.70
C ARG A 118 -11.62 1.13 -12.97
N SER A 119 -10.36 1.12 -12.55
CA SER A 119 -9.37 2.16 -12.78
C SER A 119 -8.30 1.68 -13.76
N SER A 120 -7.50 2.58 -14.28
CA SER A 120 -6.34 2.25 -15.12
C SER A 120 -5.12 3.06 -14.70
N LYS A 121 -3.91 2.60 -15.08
CA LYS A 121 -2.63 3.25 -14.76
C LYS A 121 -2.56 4.73 -15.18
N ASP A 122 -3.30 5.10 -16.23
CA ASP A 122 -3.35 6.45 -16.81
C ASP A 122 -4.69 7.16 -16.59
N GLY A 123 -5.57 6.56 -15.79
CA GLY A 123 -6.90 7.09 -15.49
C GLY A 123 -6.85 8.42 -14.73
N GLN A 124 -7.98 9.15 -14.78
CA GLN A 124 -8.13 10.39 -14.02
C GLN A 124 -8.10 10.15 -12.50
N HIS A 125 -8.64 9.02 -12.05
CA HIS A 125 -8.52 8.53 -10.68
C HIS A 125 -7.94 7.11 -10.70
N VAL A 126 -6.73 6.97 -10.17
CA VAL A 126 -6.04 5.69 -10.00
C VAL A 126 -6.19 5.23 -8.56
N VAL A 127 -6.78 4.05 -8.35
CA VAL A 127 -6.93 3.45 -7.03
C VAL A 127 -6.05 2.24 -6.93
N VAL A 128 -5.17 2.22 -5.92
CA VAL A 128 -4.22 1.14 -5.67
C VAL A 128 -4.46 0.54 -4.30
N TYR A 129 -4.59 -0.77 -4.25
CA TYR A 129 -4.69 -1.53 -3.01
C TYR A 129 -3.39 -2.25 -2.71
N ALA A 130 -3.04 -2.35 -1.43
CA ALA A 130 -2.03 -3.26 -0.93
C ALA A 130 -2.27 -3.58 0.54
N HIS A 131 -1.70 -4.69 1.01
CA HIS A 131 -1.82 -5.10 2.40
C HIS A 131 -1.16 -4.14 3.39
N HIS A 132 -1.69 -4.15 4.61
CA HIS A 132 -1.03 -3.78 5.84
C HIS A 132 -0.85 -5.03 6.69
N LEU A 133 0.38 -5.32 7.04
CA LEU A 133 0.73 -6.40 7.96
C LEU A 133 1.06 -5.79 9.31
N ALA A 134 0.46 -6.33 10.38
CA ALA A 134 0.70 -5.85 11.72
C ALA A 134 2.19 -5.80 12.03
N SER A 135 2.66 -4.66 12.52
CA SER A 135 4.04 -4.41 12.93
C SER A 135 5.09 -4.43 11.80
N SER A 136 4.66 -4.40 10.51
CA SER A 136 5.58 -4.36 9.38
C SER A 136 5.35 -3.11 8.52
N PRO A 137 6.41 -2.39 8.09
CA PRO A 137 6.30 -1.28 7.15
C PRO A 137 6.10 -1.73 5.70
N VAL A 138 6.17 -3.04 5.44
CA VAL A 138 6.11 -3.64 4.08
C VAL A 138 4.78 -3.30 3.40
N LEU A 139 4.82 -3.16 2.08
CA LEU A 139 3.69 -2.76 1.24
C LEU A 139 3.14 -1.38 1.68
N PHE A 140 1.85 -1.31 2.03
CA PHE A 140 1.23 -0.07 2.50
C PHE A 140 1.09 0.01 4.02
N GLY A 141 1.90 -0.77 4.77
CA GLY A 141 1.90 -0.74 6.24
C GLY A 141 2.16 0.65 6.81
N GLU A 142 3.08 1.42 6.21
CA GLU A 142 3.38 2.79 6.64
C GLU A 142 2.24 3.79 6.38
N LEU A 143 1.26 3.46 5.52
CA LEU A 143 0.10 4.32 5.28
C LEU A 143 -0.99 4.11 6.33
N ALA A 144 -0.97 3.02 7.09
CA ALA A 144 -2.08 2.59 7.94
C ALA A 144 -2.48 3.61 9.01
N ASN A 145 -1.54 4.44 9.50
CA ASN A 145 -1.78 5.48 10.49
C ASN A 145 -1.81 6.90 9.92
N ARG A 146 -1.70 7.09 8.60
CA ARG A 146 -1.65 8.43 7.97
C ARG A 146 -2.97 9.21 8.06
N TYR A 147 -4.03 8.61 8.57
CA TYR A 147 -5.24 9.34 8.96
C TYR A 147 -5.04 10.23 10.21
N GLN A 148 -3.92 10.11 10.93
CA GLN A 148 -3.52 10.99 12.02
C GLN A 148 -2.70 12.14 11.44
N GLN A 149 -3.03 13.39 11.80
CA GLN A 149 -2.41 14.58 11.19
C GLN A 149 -0.88 14.57 11.31
N ASP A 150 -0.34 14.33 12.51
CA ASP A 150 1.12 14.30 12.75
C ASP A 150 1.86 13.24 11.90
N ALA A 151 1.17 12.16 11.56
CA ALA A 151 1.70 11.13 10.69
C ALA A 151 1.55 11.53 9.21
N PHE A 152 0.41 12.13 8.85
CA PHE A 152 0.14 12.64 7.50
C PHE A 152 1.16 13.69 7.08
N ASP A 153 1.50 14.63 7.95
CA ASP A 153 2.43 15.74 7.68
C ASP A 153 3.87 15.27 7.34
N LYS A 154 4.18 14.00 7.60
CA LYS A 154 5.47 13.38 7.22
C LYS A 154 5.47 12.78 5.83
N LEU A 155 4.32 12.76 5.13
CA LEU A 155 4.26 12.31 3.75
C LEU A 155 4.81 13.40 2.82
N GLY A 156 5.67 12.97 1.91
CA GLY A 156 6.04 13.77 0.76
C GLY A 156 5.23 13.35 -0.49
N ASN A 157 5.76 13.66 -1.65
CA ASN A 157 5.10 13.36 -2.92
C ASN A 157 5.07 11.85 -3.21
N ALA A 158 4.04 11.43 -3.94
CA ALA A 158 4.01 10.12 -4.57
C ALA A 158 4.45 10.28 -6.04
N THR A 159 5.50 9.55 -6.43
CA THR A 159 5.96 9.48 -7.81
C THR A 159 5.38 8.23 -8.47
N TRP A 160 4.54 8.43 -9.47
CA TRP A 160 3.91 7.39 -10.26
C TRP A 160 4.55 7.29 -11.63
N ARG A 161 5.11 6.13 -11.96
CA ARG A 161 5.70 5.86 -13.27
C ARG A 161 4.84 4.82 -13.98
N SER A 162 4.07 5.25 -14.97
CA SER A 162 3.36 4.32 -15.86
C SER A 162 4.35 3.54 -16.70
N VAL A 163 4.07 2.25 -16.90
CA VAL A 163 4.91 1.33 -17.68
C VAL A 163 4.13 0.85 -18.89
N GLU A 164 4.75 0.93 -20.07
CA GLU A 164 4.26 0.39 -21.33
C GLU A 164 5.39 -0.40 -21.98
N ASP A 165 5.10 -1.62 -22.44
CA ASP A 165 6.09 -2.53 -23.05
C ASP A 165 7.37 -2.69 -22.22
N GLY A 166 7.23 -2.76 -20.90
CA GLY A 166 8.34 -2.91 -19.96
C GLY A 166 9.20 -1.65 -19.78
N LYS A 167 8.80 -0.50 -20.28
CA LYS A 167 9.52 0.78 -20.14
C LYS A 167 8.65 1.82 -19.44
N VAL A 168 9.30 2.77 -18.76
CA VAL A 168 8.57 3.93 -18.24
C VAL A 168 8.11 4.78 -19.41
N ASP A 169 6.80 4.92 -19.55
CA ASP A 169 6.13 5.75 -20.54
C ASP A 169 5.94 7.19 -20.03
N ARG A 170 5.44 7.32 -18.80
CA ARG A 170 5.15 8.60 -18.16
C ARG A 170 5.51 8.61 -16.69
N THR A 171 6.01 9.73 -16.21
CA THR A 171 6.21 9.99 -14.78
C THR A 171 5.28 11.12 -14.34
N THR A 172 4.44 10.86 -13.34
CA THR A 172 3.54 11.85 -12.74
C THR A 172 3.88 12.00 -11.26
N ILE A 173 3.99 13.22 -10.79
CA ILE A 173 4.19 13.55 -9.37
C ILE A 173 2.84 13.96 -8.78
N PHE A 174 2.46 13.30 -7.70
CA PHE A 174 1.24 13.56 -6.96
C PHE A 174 1.59 14.12 -5.58
N GLN A 175 0.97 15.22 -5.19
CA GLN A 175 1.11 15.83 -3.86
C GLN A 175 0.08 15.25 -2.90
N PRO A 176 0.40 15.04 -1.61
CA PRO A 176 -0.59 14.58 -0.63
C PRO A 176 -1.69 15.62 -0.46
N LEU A 177 -2.94 15.16 -0.47
CA LEU A 177 -4.12 15.99 -0.28
C LEU A 177 -4.75 15.75 1.08
N CYS A 178 -5.17 14.53 1.35
CA CYS A 178 -5.83 14.17 2.59
C CYS A 178 -5.80 12.67 2.87
N ALA A 179 -6.14 12.28 4.10
CA ALA A 179 -6.29 10.90 4.49
C ALA A 179 -7.55 10.65 5.32
N LEU A 180 -8.22 9.53 5.05
CA LEU A 180 -9.46 9.13 5.70
C LEU A 180 -9.25 7.80 6.45
N ARG A 181 -9.93 7.65 7.59
CA ARG A 181 -10.14 6.36 8.23
C ARG A 181 -11.61 6.00 8.18
N VAL A 182 -11.97 5.06 7.33
CA VAL A 182 -13.35 4.76 6.95
C VAL A 182 -13.69 3.27 7.14
N PRO A 183 -14.98 2.90 7.22
CA PRO A 183 -15.38 1.50 7.15
C PRO A 183 -14.92 0.85 5.83
N ALA A 184 -14.75 -0.48 5.84
CA ALA A 184 -14.38 -1.24 4.63
C ALA A 184 -15.43 -1.11 3.50
N SER A 185 -16.68 -0.79 3.86
CA SER A 185 -17.81 -0.56 2.93
C SER A 185 -17.91 0.88 2.41
N TYR A 186 -16.91 1.73 2.62
CA TYR A 186 -16.93 3.12 2.17
C TYR A 186 -16.86 3.21 0.65
N GLU A 187 -17.92 3.70 0.02
CA GLU A 187 -18.09 3.70 -1.43
C GLU A 187 -17.67 5.02 -2.10
N ALA A 188 -17.60 6.14 -1.36
CA ALA A 188 -17.33 7.45 -1.94
C ALA A 188 -15.99 7.53 -2.70
N ILE A 189 -14.99 6.72 -2.33
CA ILE A 189 -13.72 6.61 -3.05
C ILE A 189 -13.84 5.86 -4.38
N GLN A 190 -14.91 5.08 -4.59
CA GLN A 190 -15.09 4.21 -5.76
C GLN A 190 -15.67 4.97 -6.97
N ARG A 191 -15.21 6.18 -7.22
CA ARG A 191 -15.61 6.99 -8.35
C ARG A 191 -14.45 7.13 -9.33
N PHE A 192 -14.51 6.40 -10.45
CA PHE A 192 -13.39 6.22 -11.40
C PHE A 192 -13.50 7.11 -12.64
N SER A 193 -14.63 7.75 -12.86
CA SER A 193 -14.85 8.67 -13.98
C SER A 193 -15.64 9.92 -13.53
N PHE A 194 -15.35 11.03 -14.16
CA PHE A 194 -15.96 12.32 -13.89
C PHE A 194 -16.48 12.95 -15.17
N THR A 195 -17.58 13.69 -15.06
CA THR A 195 -18.18 14.36 -16.21
C THR A 195 -17.39 15.61 -16.62
N SER A 196 -16.65 16.20 -15.69
CA SER A 196 -15.76 17.35 -15.91
C SER A 196 -14.68 17.40 -14.82
N ILE A 197 -13.71 18.28 -15.00
CA ILE A 197 -12.70 18.58 -13.96
C ILE A 197 -13.36 19.20 -12.72
N GLU A 198 -14.37 20.05 -12.89
CA GLU A 198 -15.11 20.66 -11.81
C GLU A 198 -15.88 19.64 -10.98
N ASP A 199 -16.43 18.62 -11.64
CA ASP A 199 -17.10 17.49 -11.00
C ASP A 199 -16.11 16.67 -10.15
N MET A 200 -14.90 16.42 -10.63
CA MET A 200 -13.83 15.80 -9.87
C MET A 200 -13.42 16.66 -8.66
N LYS A 201 -13.28 17.98 -8.85
CA LYS A 201 -12.91 18.91 -7.77
C LYS A 201 -13.98 19.01 -6.70
N ALA A 202 -15.27 18.98 -7.09
CA ALA A 202 -16.37 18.93 -6.15
C ALA A 202 -16.32 17.66 -5.29
N TRP A 203 -16.13 16.50 -5.91
CA TRP A 203 -15.96 15.24 -5.20
C TRP A 203 -14.72 15.23 -4.27
N LEU A 204 -13.57 15.76 -4.71
CA LEU A 204 -12.38 15.89 -3.86
C LEU A 204 -12.65 16.80 -2.65
N THR A 205 -13.45 17.87 -2.84
CA THR A 205 -13.84 18.79 -1.76
C THR A 205 -14.68 18.07 -0.70
N GLU A 206 -15.58 17.19 -1.10
CA GLU A 206 -16.38 16.38 -0.16
C GLU A 206 -15.47 15.43 0.63
N LEU A 207 -14.56 14.70 -0.05
CA LEU A 207 -13.63 13.81 0.61
C LEU A 207 -12.70 14.54 1.59
N ALA A 208 -12.18 15.72 1.21
CA ALA A 208 -11.30 16.51 2.06
C ALA A 208 -12.03 17.04 3.32
N ARG A 209 -13.33 17.32 3.22
CA ARG A 209 -14.16 17.72 4.40
C ARG A 209 -14.41 16.56 5.36
N GLU A 210 -14.53 15.34 4.86
CA GLU A 210 -14.70 14.12 5.66
C GLU A 210 -13.38 13.59 6.21
N ALA A 211 -12.24 14.05 5.69
CA ALA A 211 -10.94 13.52 6.00
C ALA A 211 -10.53 13.76 7.46
N SER A 212 -9.78 12.80 8.01
CA SER A 212 -9.24 12.86 9.36
C SER A 212 -7.92 13.66 9.42
N ALA A 213 -7.23 13.79 8.28
CA ALA A 213 -6.02 14.57 8.11
C ALA A 213 -5.98 15.18 6.70
N CYS A 214 -5.50 16.41 6.57
CA CYS A 214 -5.39 17.12 5.29
C CYS A 214 -4.13 17.98 5.24
N THR A 215 -3.63 18.23 4.02
CA THR A 215 -2.65 19.30 3.82
C THR A 215 -3.25 20.67 4.15
N GLU A 216 -2.44 21.57 4.67
CA GLU A 216 -2.90 22.89 5.15
C GLU A 216 -3.67 23.66 4.07
N ASN A 217 -3.18 23.63 2.83
CA ASN A 217 -3.76 24.36 1.69
C ASN A 217 -4.55 23.45 0.74
N TRP A 218 -5.33 22.51 1.27
CA TRP A 218 -6.04 21.52 0.46
C TRP A 218 -6.98 22.13 -0.60
N GLN A 219 -7.59 23.31 -0.35
CA GLN A 219 -8.43 23.98 -1.34
C GLN A 219 -7.63 24.42 -2.56
N THR A 220 -6.41 24.94 -2.34
CA THR A 220 -5.49 25.31 -3.43
C THR A 220 -5.03 24.08 -4.19
N ALA A 221 -4.68 22.99 -3.49
CA ALA A 221 -4.31 21.73 -4.12
C ALA A 221 -5.42 21.17 -5.00
N ILE A 222 -6.69 21.20 -4.53
CA ILE A 222 -7.87 20.79 -5.32
C ILE A 222 -8.07 21.72 -6.53
N SER A 223 -7.88 23.03 -6.40
CA SER A 223 -8.08 23.96 -7.52
C SER A 223 -7.19 23.64 -8.71
N GLY A 224 -5.95 23.20 -8.46
CA GLY A 224 -4.98 22.78 -9.48
C GLY A 224 -5.09 21.32 -9.94
N ALA A 225 -5.92 20.51 -9.27
CA ALA A 225 -5.96 19.06 -9.52
C ALA A 225 -6.47 18.70 -10.92
N ARG A 226 -5.80 17.73 -11.55
CA ARG A 226 -6.16 17.12 -12.85
C ARG A 226 -6.29 15.61 -12.76
N ARG A 227 -5.50 14.97 -11.90
CA ARG A 227 -5.52 13.52 -11.64
C ARG A 227 -5.48 13.25 -10.15
N VAL A 228 -5.99 12.10 -9.77
CA VAL A 228 -6.07 11.63 -8.38
C VAL A 228 -5.43 10.27 -8.27
N LEU A 229 -4.65 10.07 -7.21
CA LEU A 229 -4.11 8.78 -6.81
C LEU A 229 -4.62 8.46 -5.41
N GLY A 230 -5.40 7.39 -5.28
CA GLY A 230 -5.88 6.85 -4.01
C GLY A 230 -5.09 5.60 -3.62
N LEU A 231 -4.40 5.63 -2.48
CA LEU A 231 -3.71 4.48 -1.93
C LEU A 231 -4.52 3.94 -0.75
N ILE A 232 -4.90 2.66 -0.81
CA ILE A 232 -5.84 2.05 0.15
C ILE A 232 -5.20 0.84 0.82
N THR A 233 -5.29 0.81 2.15
CA THR A 233 -4.83 -0.32 2.96
C THR A 233 -5.76 -0.59 4.15
N CYS A 234 -5.58 -1.73 4.82
CA CYS A 234 -6.26 -1.99 6.09
C CYS A 234 -5.70 -1.07 7.19
N THR A 235 -6.57 -0.48 8.02
CA THR A 235 -6.12 0.34 9.15
C THR A 235 -5.42 -0.53 10.21
N GLU A 236 -5.99 -1.70 10.52
CA GLU A 236 -5.41 -2.68 11.42
C GLU A 236 -4.78 -3.83 10.63
N GLY A 237 -3.56 -4.21 10.97
CA GLY A 237 -2.79 -5.25 10.26
C GLY A 237 -3.12 -6.70 10.65
N ASN A 238 -4.30 -6.98 11.18
CA ASN A 238 -4.68 -8.30 11.71
C ASN A 238 -5.51 -9.17 10.75
N GLY A 239 -5.60 -8.81 9.47
CA GLY A 239 -6.35 -9.55 8.45
C GLY A 239 -7.88 -9.46 8.55
N HIS A 240 -8.43 -8.98 9.67
CA HIS A 240 -9.87 -8.84 9.91
C HIS A 240 -10.30 -7.37 10.07
N SER A 241 -9.49 -6.44 9.60
CA SER A 241 -9.77 -5.01 9.72
C SER A 241 -11.09 -4.64 9.03
N MET A 242 -12.02 -4.11 9.84
CA MET A 242 -13.29 -3.55 9.36
C MET A 242 -13.12 -2.11 8.85
N ARG A 243 -11.90 -1.56 8.94
CA ARG A 243 -11.59 -0.19 8.53
C ARG A 243 -10.49 -0.15 7.49
N ARG A 244 -10.54 0.91 6.69
CA ARG A 244 -9.51 1.22 5.69
C ARG A 244 -8.91 2.58 5.99
N THR A 245 -7.62 2.69 5.77
CA THR A 245 -6.94 3.98 5.61
C THR A 245 -6.81 4.23 4.13
N ILE A 246 -7.32 5.39 3.71
CA ILE A 246 -7.25 5.89 2.33
C ILE A 246 -6.40 7.13 2.35
N VAL A 247 -5.31 7.15 1.58
CA VAL A 247 -4.49 8.34 1.39
C VAL A 247 -4.69 8.84 -0.03
N ILE A 248 -5.11 10.09 -0.17
CA ILE A 248 -5.42 10.72 -1.45
C ILE A 248 -4.33 11.71 -1.80
N PHE A 249 -3.83 11.59 -3.02
CA PHE A 249 -2.87 12.49 -3.63
C PHE A 249 -3.47 13.10 -4.90
N VAL A 250 -3.02 14.29 -5.27
CA VAL A 250 -3.46 14.98 -6.50
C VAL A 250 -2.27 15.47 -7.32
N SER A 251 -2.41 15.48 -8.64
CA SER A 251 -1.43 16.09 -9.55
C SER A 251 -2.10 17.18 -10.39
N GLY A 252 -1.33 18.25 -10.70
CA GLY A 252 -1.72 19.34 -11.59
C GLY A 252 -1.06 19.24 -12.97
N ASP A 253 -1.30 20.21 -13.84
CA ASP A 253 -0.78 20.27 -15.23
C ASP A 253 0.76 20.30 -15.32
N GLN A 254 1.46 20.77 -14.28
CA GLN A 254 2.93 20.91 -14.21
C GLN A 254 3.65 19.66 -13.65
N SER A 255 2.93 18.58 -13.38
CA SER A 255 3.45 17.42 -12.64
C SER A 255 3.95 16.30 -13.55
N GLU A 256 3.98 16.48 -14.85
CA GLU A 256 4.55 15.52 -15.80
C GLU A 256 6.02 15.89 -16.08
N ALA A 257 6.93 15.03 -15.60
CA ALA A 257 8.34 15.10 -15.96
C ALA A 257 8.57 14.22 -17.18
N GLY A 258 8.99 14.83 -18.29
CA GLY A 258 9.37 14.15 -19.52
C GLY A 258 10.65 13.32 -19.36
#